data_0f58a84ac4fc1017c0e309e3f891890a
#
_entry.id   0f58a84ac4fc1017c0e309e3f891890a
#
_cell.length_a   1.000
_cell.length_b   1.000
_cell.length_c   1.000
_cell.angle_alpha   90.00
_cell.angle_beta   90.00
_cell.angle_gamma   90.00
#
_symmetry.space_group_name_H-M   'P 1'
#
loop_
_entity.id
_entity.type
_entity.pdbx_description
1 polymer ?
#
loop_
_entity_poly.entity_id
_entity_poly.type
_entity_poly.pdbx_seq_one_letter_code
_entity_poly.pdbx_strand_id
1 'polypeptide(L)'
;MEIEVQLTNEPISEKISPPRLAAHGAWLEFRGAVRDEENGEKISGLEYEAYPEMAVREIRRILESLAVTHPCLAAKVIHRVGIIPVGEAAIYVGIASRHRAEAIALLGGFMNQLKQGVPIWKRRALPIGARLFQPQHVGNVGRAVAGSAALRSLDEAIAEIQSRCEPLPAVRILLAEAFAHVLRETVCAPEDMPPCDRSTRDGYAILENGGAETFHIVDTLHAADWKPRQLKPGEAVRVATGASLPCGNLRVVMQENVERTGDQIRIVRRETATNINFRGEDLRAGEPLLHTGTKLDAGALALLAATGNVNPLVSPRLRVLHFTTGDEIVPPDQTPKPGQIRDSNSSLVHGLLQHIPCDLTQSHLPENFEHAKRLVSAFSPHPSAFDLLLVSGGASVGEKDFTRPLLQWLGFEIVFSQINIRPGRPLIFGVNDARVAFGLPGNPLSHFVCFHLFVAAALAKLVGQAPATFLRGRLAAKLDGAPNPRETLWPARFNVGQASCRSQTKSSAQAEQRIGDRRDAWPTLTPLKWASSGDVTCLTQTNALIRVPANHGPIETGEEVDFLPTNV
;
A
#
# COMPACT_ATOMS: atom_id res chain seq x y z
N MET A 1 -7.14 15.68 48.22
CA MET A 1 -8.44 15.35 47.60
C MET A 1 -8.56 13.84 47.48
N GLU A 2 -9.66 13.24 47.91
CA GLU A 2 -9.93 11.82 47.62
C GLU A 2 -10.45 11.67 46.21
N ILE A 3 -9.87 10.72 45.40
CA ILE A 3 -10.20 10.58 43.99
C ILE A 3 -10.58 9.12 43.71
N GLU A 4 -11.84 8.93 43.28
CA GLU A 4 -12.35 7.65 42.79
C GLU A 4 -12.61 7.74 41.29
N VAL A 5 -12.00 6.84 40.49
CA VAL A 5 -12.17 6.76 39.04
C VAL A 5 -12.54 5.35 38.65
N GLN A 6 -13.64 5.21 37.91
CA GLN A 6 -14.15 3.93 37.42
C GLN A 6 -14.45 4.00 35.92
N LEU A 7 -14.00 2.99 35.18
CA LEU A 7 -14.48 2.70 33.83
C LEU A 7 -15.41 1.50 33.89
N THR A 8 -16.54 1.54 33.15
CA THR A 8 -17.55 0.48 33.20
C THR A 8 -18.27 0.33 31.88
N ASN A 9 -18.71 -0.88 31.57
CA ASN A 9 -19.63 -1.17 30.46
C ASN A 9 -21.10 -1.10 30.90
N GLU A 10 -21.34 -1.11 32.22
CA GLU A 10 -22.68 -1.08 32.81
C GLU A 10 -23.28 0.33 32.79
N PRO A 11 -24.61 0.46 32.72
CA PRO A 11 -25.27 1.74 32.85
C PRO A 11 -24.91 2.47 34.17
N ILE A 12 -24.63 3.77 34.06
CA ILE A 12 -24.34 4.58 35.25
C ILE A 12 -25.60 4.74 36.08
N SER A 13 -25.55 4.31 37.35
CA SER A 13 -26.68 4.39 38.28
C SER A 13 -27.25 5.80 38.35
N GLU A 14 -28.58 5.91 38.35
CA GLU A 14 -29.25 7.20 38.51
C GLU A 14 -28.99 7.85 39.88
N LYS A 15 -28.80 7.04 40.94
CA LYS A 15 -28.53 7.50 42.30
C LYS A 15 -27.10 7.16 42.69
N ILE A 16 -26.24 8.18 42.74
CA ILE A 16 -24.89 8.10 43.29
C ILE A 16 -24.85 8.99 44.53
N SER A 17 -24.61 8.39 45.69
CA SER A 17 -24.56 9.14 46.94
C SER A 17 -23.26 9.95 47.06
N PRO A 18 -23.28 11.18 47.53
CA PRO A 18 -22.08 11.94 47.83
C PRO A 18 -21.24 11.23 48.91
N PRO A 19 -19.92 11.46 48.94
CA PRO A 19 -19.07 10.92 50.01
C PRO A 19 -19.47 11.50 51.34
N ARG A 20 -19.47 10.68 52.40
CA ARG A 20 -19.80 11.11 53.78
C ARG A 20 -18.61 11.86 54.40
N LEU A 21 -18.40 13.10 53.98
CA LEU A 21 -17.35 13.98 54.50
C LEU A 21 -17.99 15.08 55.33
N ALA A 22 -17.66 15.17 56.62
CA ALA A 22 -18.23 16.17 57.54
C ALA A 22 -17.92 17.63 57.14
N ALA A 23 -16.91 17.86 56.30
CA ALA A 23 -16.43 19.17 55.89
C ALA A 23 -16.97 19.67 54.55
N HIS A 24 -17.79 18.89 53.80
CA HIS A 24 -18.30 19.36 52.51
C HIS A 24 -19.53 20.23 52.66
N GLY A 25 -19.48 21.43 52.10
CA GLY A 25 -20.60 22.37 52.02
C GLY A 25 -21.26 22.40 50.63
N ALA A 26 -20.65 21.77 49.64
CA ALA A 26 -21.18 21.65 48.27
C ALA A 26 -20.85 20.28 47.65
N TRP A 27 -21.86 19.70 47.02
CA TRP A 27 -21.74 18.54 46.14
C TRP A 27 -22.26 18.92 44.76
N LEU A 28 -21.41 18.81 43.73
CA LEU A 28 -21.74 19.13 42.34
C LEU A 28 -21.68 17.87 41.48
N GLU A 29 -22.75 17.62 40.75
CA GLU A 29 -22.83 16.49 39.82
C GLU A 29 -22.96 16.95 38.39
N PHE A 30 -22.27 16.26 37.48
CA PHE A 30 -22.40 16.42 36.06
C PHE A 30 -22.65 15.05 35.41
N ARG A 31 -23.61 14.99 34.49
CA ARG A 31 -23.89 13.82 33.67
C ARG A 31 -23.86 14.21 32.19
N GLY A 32 -22.97 13.59 31.42
CA GLY A 32 -22.93 13.74 29.98
C GLY A 32 -23.65 12.57 29.30
N ALA A 33 -24.77 12.82 28.64
CA ALA A 33 -25.57 11.81 27.95
C ALA A 33 -25.28 11.80 26.42
N VAL A 34 -25.52 10.66 25.78
CA VAL A 34 -25.46 10.53 24.34
C VAL A 34 -26.66 11.21 23.69
N ARG A 35 -26.41 12.16 22.78
CA ARG A 35 -27.45 12.88 22.02
C ARG A 35 -27.95 12.03 20.88
N ASP A 36 -29.11 12.36 20.33
CA ASP A 36 -29.76 11.68 19.19
C ASP A 36 -29.19 12.08 17.82
N GLU A 37 -28.21 13.00 17.82
CA GLU A 37 -27.57 13.51 16.61
C GLU A 37 -26.07 13.69 16.81
N GLU A 38 -25.29 13.29 15.81
CA GLU A 38 -23.83 13.48 15.72
C GLU A 38 -23.46 13.89 14.30
N ASN A 39 -22.71 14.99 14.14
CA ASN A 39 -22.29 15.57 12.85
C ASN A 39 -23.43 15.82 11.84
N GLY A 40 -24.63 16.16 12.34
CA GLY A 40 -25.80 16.41 11.52
C GLY A 40 -26.62 15.17 11.12
N GLU A 41 -26.20 13.98 11.59
CA GLU A 41 -26.91 12.73 11.34
C GLU A 41 -27.59 12.19 12.60
N LYS A 42 -28.80 11.64 12.46
CA LYS A 42 -29.53 10.97 13.54
C LYS A 42 -28.90 9.62 13.85
N ILE A 43 -28.66 9.36 15.14
CA ILE A 43 -28.01 8.15 15.62
C ILE A 43 -28.85 7.41 16.67
N SER A 44 -28.61 6.12 16.87
CA SER A 44 -29.22 5.29 17.92
C SER A 44 -28.31 5.12 19.15
N GLY A 45 -27.03 5.41 19.02
CA GLY A 45 -26.05 5.31 20.10
C GLY A 45 -24.65 5.71 19.67
N LEU A 46 -23.74 5.79 20.63
CA LEU A 46 -22.30 6.02 20.41
C LEU A 46 -21.49 4.86 21.00
N GLU A 47 -20.46 4.44 20.27
CA GLU A 47 -19.50 3.48 20.76
C GLU A 47 -18.26 4.22 21.29
N TYR A 48 -17.94 3.98 22.58
CA TYR A 48 -16.76 4.50 23.25
C TYR A 48 -15.76 3.38 23.53
N GLU A 49 -14.51 3.67 23.27
CA GLU A 49 -13.39 2.80 23.61
C GLU A 49 -12.42 3.55 24.51
N ALA A 50 -11.81 2.85 25.44
CA ALA A 50 -10.82 3.43 26.35
C ALA A 50 -9.64 2.47 26.53
N TYR A 51 -8.49 3.04 26.83
CA TYR A 51 -7.37 2.30 27.40
C TYR A 51 -7.48 2.38 28.94
N PRO A 52 -8.02 1.34 29.64
CA PRO A 52 -8.52 1.47 30.99
C PRO A 52 -7.51 1.98 32.00
N GLU A 53 -6.34 1.35 32.07
CA GLU A 53 -5.31 1.71 33.07
C GLU A 53 -4.76 3.13 32.84
N MET A 54 -4.55 3.51 31.58
CA MET A 54 -4.04 4.83 31.24
C MET A 54 -5.12 5.90 31.42
N ALA A 55 -6.37 5.63 31.01
CA ALA A 55 -7.48 6.56 31.20
C ALA A 55 -7.70 6.87 32.67
N VAL A 56 -7.71 5.86 33.55
CA VAL A 56 -7.83 6.04 34.99
C VAL A 56 -6.68 6.87 35.56
N ARG A 57 -5.44 6.58 35.12
CA ARG A 57 -4.24 7.32 35.56
C ARG A 57 -4.30 8.79 35.14
N GLU A 58 -4.67 9.03 33.88
CA GLU A 58 -4.71 10.38 33.32
C GLU A 58 -5.84 11.22 33.91
N ILE A 59 -7.02 10.64 34.12
CA ILE A 59 -8.12 11.28 34.84
C ILE A 59 -7.68 11.69 36.25
N ARG A 60 -7.00 10.80 36.98
CA ARG A 60 -6.47 11.08 38.32
C ARG A 60 -5.44 12.21 38.30
N ARG A 61 -4.48 12.17 37.35
CA ARG A 61 -3.46 13.21 37.17
C ARG A 61 -4.06 14.60 36.92
N ILE A 62 -5.08 14.68 36.04
CA ILE A 62 -5.79 15.93 35.75
C ILE A 62 -6.47 16.48 36.99
N LEU A 63 -7.18 15.62 37.72
CA LEU A 63 -7.88 16.02 38.96
C LEU A 63 -6.90 16.49 40.04
N GLU A 64 -5.78 15.81 40.24
CA GLU A 64 -4.72 16.18 41.17
C GLU A 64 -4.10 17.54 40.80
N SER A 65 -3.81 17.75 39.51
CA SER A 65 -3.27 19.04 39.04
C SER A 65 -4.26 20.20 39.26
N LEU A 66 -5.52 20.01 38.93
CA LEU A 66 -6.55 21.04 39.12
C LEU A 66 -6.86 21.32 40.62
N ALA A 67 -6.71 20.31 41.48
CA ALA A 67 -6.93 20.48 42.92
C ALA A 67 -5.89 21.40 43.60
N VAL A 68 -4.73 21.64 42.95
CA VAL A 68 -3.73 22.62 43.42
C VAL A 68 -4.29 24.05 43.38
N THR A 69 -5.03 24.39 42.32
CA THR A 69 -5.59 25.72 42.09
C THR A 69 -7.04 25.85 42.57
N HIS A 70 -7.77 24.73 42.60
CA HIS A 70 -9.19 24.65 43.02
C HIS A 70 -9.36 23.58 44.10
N PRO A 71 -9.06 23.87 45.38
CA PRO A 71 -9.04 22.87 46.44
C PRO A 71 -10.41 22.25 46.70
N CYS A 72 -10.56 20.97 46.35
CA CYS A 72 -11.76 20.17 46.59
C CYS A 72 -11.46 19.00 47.53
N LEU A 73 -12.50 18.46 48.17
CA LEU A 73 -12.39 17.41 49.19
C LEU A 73 -12.37 16.02 48.55
N ALA A 74 -13.26 15.78 47.57
CA ALA A 74 -13.34 14.53 46.85
C ALA A 74 -13.82 14.73 45.41
N ALA A 75 -13.40 13.81 44.50
CA ALA A 75 -13.90 13.71 43.15
C ALA A 75 -14.18 12.24 42.81
N LYS A 76 -15.36 11.98 42.22
CA LYS A 76 -15.75 10.69 41.71
C LYS A 76 -16.06 10.79 40.22
N VAL A 77 -15.35 10.01 39.38
CA VAL A 77 -15.53 9.97 37.93
C VAL A 77 -15.90 8.56 37.54
N ILE A 78 -17.02 8.41 36.83
CA ILE A 78 -17.43 7.15 36.20
C ILE A 78 -17.60 7.41 34.72
N HIS A 79 -16.85 6.73 33.86
CA HIS A 79 -17.01 6.82 32.40
C HIS A 79 -17.38 5.45 31.82
N ARG A 80 -18.41 5.44 30.96
CA ARG A 80 -18.78 4.22 30.23
C ARG A 80 -17.94 4.02 29.01
N VAL A 81 -17.68 2.76 28.69
CA VAL A 81 -17.05 2.28 27.46
C VAL A 81 -17.96 1.27 26.78
N GLY A 82 -17.72 0.96 25.50
CA GLY A 82 -18.61 0.15 24.68
C GLY A 82 -19.77 0.96 24.09
N ILE A 83 -20.83 0.26 23.70
CA ILE A 83 -21.99 0.87 23.04
C ILE A 83 -22.91 1.50 24.09
N ILE A 84 -23.17 2.80 23.93
CA ILE A 84 -24.04 3.59 24.82
C ILE A 84 -25.22 4.11 24.00
N PRO A 85 -26.45 3.69 24.31
CA PRO A 85 -27.65 4.18 23.63
C PRO A 85 -27.88 5.68 23.80
N VAL A 86 -28.63 6.26 22.86
CA VAL A 86 -29.12 7.64 22.97
C VAL A 86 -29.94 7.81 24.25
N GLY A 87 -29.72 8.93 24.94
CA GLY A 87 -30.37 9.27 26.21
C GLY A 87 -29.68 8.70 27.43
N GLU A 88 -28.77 7.72 27.29
CA GLU A 88 -28.04 7.18 28.46
C GLU A 88 -26.77 7.99 28.76
N ALA A 89 -26.39 8.02 30.06
CA ALA A 89 -25.19 8.71 30.49
C ALA A 89 -23.91 7.98 30.07
N ALA A 90 -23.02 8.68 29.39
CA ALA A 90 -21.68 8.21 29.01
C ALA A 90 -20.66 8.52 30.12
N ILE A 91 -20.86 9.62 30.84
CA ILE A 91 -19.97 10.04 31.93
C ILE A 91 -20.75 10.60 33.09
N TYR A 92 -20.25 10.33 34.28
CA TYR A 92 -20.65 10.95 35.54
C TYR A 92 -19.42 11.55 36.22
N VAL A 93 -19.55 12.77 36.73
CA VAL A 93 -18.54 13.45 37.57
C VAL A 93 -19.20 14.04 38.76
N GLY A 94 -18.80 13.61 39.97
CA GLY A 94 -19.23 14.16 41.24
C GLY A 94 -18.06 14.83 41.97
N ILE A 95 -18.22 16.07 42.46
CA ILE A 95 -17.18 16.83 43.15
C ILE A 95 -17.70 17.37 44.49
N ALA A 96 -17.02 17.03 45.57
CA ALA A 96 -17.27 17.57 46.91
C ALA A 96 -16.25 18.67 47.23
N SER A 97 -16.74 19.83 47.69
CA SER A 97 -15.89 20.95 48.12
C SER A 97 -16.48 21.66 49.38
N ARG A 98 -15.70 22.54 49.96
CA ARG A 98 -16.19 23.39 51.08
C ARG A 98 -17.16 24.45 50.56
N HIS A 99 -16.86 25.04 49.41
CA HIS A 99 -17.68 26.05 48.76
C HIS A 99 -17.93 25.72 47.31
N ARG A 100 -19.06 26.18 46.75
CA ARG A 100 -19.50 25.84 45.39
C ARG A 100 -18.55 26.33 44.28
N ALA A 101 -17.84 27.43 44.52
CA ALA A 101 -17.00 28.06 43.50
C ALA A 101 -15.85 27.14 43.05
N GLU A 102 -15.18 26.47 43.97
CA GLU A 102 -14.09 25.53 43.73
C GLU A 102 -14.56 24.30 42.95
N ALA A 103 -15.74 23.75 43.33
CA ALA A 103 -16.33 22.61 42.63
C ALA A 103 -16.67 22.93 41.16
N ILE A 104 -17.25 24.12 40.91
CA ILE A 104 -17.59 24.57 39.55
C ILE A 104 -16.32 24.77 38.72
N ALA A 105 -15.29 25.43 39.25
CA ALA A 105 -14.04 25.69 38.57
C ALA A 105 -13.28 24.38 38.25
N LEU A 106 -13.20 23.46 39.23
CA LEU A 106 -12.56 22.16 39.03
C LEU A 106 -13.30 21.33 37.98
N LEU A 107 -14.64 21.28 38.00
CA LEU A 107 -15.44 20.55 37.01
C LEU A 107 -15.23 21.12 35.61
N GLY A 108 -15.28 22.44 35.42
CA GLY A 108 -15.07 23.09 34.14
C GLY A 108 -13.68 22.82 33.58
N GLY A 109 -12.63 22.97 34.39
CA GLY A 109 -11.25 22.65 34.02
C GLY A 109 -11.06 21.17 33.67
N PHE A 110 -11.64 20.27 34.45
CA PHE A 110 -11.60 18.83 34.23
C PHE A 110 -12.26 18.43 32.92
N MET A 111 -13.47 18.90 32.64
CA MET A 111 -14.20 18.56 31.41
C MET A 111 -13.48 19.04 30.14
N ASN A 112 -12.79 20.19 30.22
CA ASN A 112 -11.99 20.69 29.11
C ASN A 112 -10.74 19.80 28.83
N GLN A 113 -10.02 19.43 29.90
CA GLN A 113 -8.83 18.60 29.79
C GLN A 113 -9.14 17.13 29.47
N LEU A 114 -10.27 16.61 29.96
CA LEU A 114 -10.74 15.26 29.68
C LEU A 114 -10.83 15.00 28.16
N LYS A 115 -11.42 15.95 27.43
CA LYS A 115 -11.62 15.82 25.98
C LYS A 115 -10.32 15.92 25.18
N GLN A 116 -9.28 16.51 25.73
CA GLN A 116 -8.01 16.76 25.04
C GLN A 116 -6.94 15.73 25.33
N GLY A 117 -6.94 15.12 26.53
CA GLY A 117 -5.79 14.35 26.99
C GLY A 117 -6.10 12.94 27.50
N VAL A 118 -7.37 12.60 27.79
CA VAL A 118 -7.69 11.28 28.34
C VAL A 118 -7.95 10.29 27.19
N PRO A 119 -7.31 9.10 27.19
CA PRO A 119 -7.47 8.09 26.15
C PRO A 119 -8.82 7.36 26.26
N ILE A 120 -9.89 8.09 25.98
CA ILE A 120 -11.26 7.61 25.81
C ILE A 120 -11.79 8.22 24.51
N TRP A 121 -12.09 7.38 23.53
CA TRP A 121 -12.45 7.84 22.19
C TRP A 121 -13.87 7.45 21.82
N LYS A 122 -14.53 8.34 21.09
CA LYS A 122 -15.72 8.03 20.32
C LYS A 122 -15.31 7.26 19.07
N ARG A 123 -15.65 5.98 18.95
CA ARG A 123 -15.27 5.13 17.81
C ARG A 123 -16.19 5.31 16.62
N ARG A 124 -17.48 5.22 16.85
CA ARG A 124 -18.47 5.42 15.78
C ARG A 124 -19.83 5.83 16.35
N ALA A 125 -20.58 6.54 15.52
CA ALA A 125 -22.01 6.76 15.68
C ALA A 125 -22.78 5.60 15.04
N LEU A 126 -23.77 5.06 15.75
CA LEU A 126 -24.58 3.94 15.26
C LEU A 126 -25.85 4.50 14.58
N PRO A 127 -26.10 4.16 13.29
CA PRO A 127 -27.27 4.65 12.58
C PRO A 127 -28.58 4.11 13.20
N ILE A 128 -29.70 4.80 12.95
CA ILE A 128 -31.02 4.35 13.40
C ILE A 128 -31.32 2.96 12.81
N GLY A 129 -31.73 2.02 13.66
CA GLY A 129 -32.02 0.62 13.29
C GLY A 129 -30.82 -0.35 13.43
N ALA A 130 -29.64 0.12 13.81
CA ALA A 130 -28.54 -0.76 14.20
C ALA A 130 -28.95 -1.60 15.43
N ARG A 131 -28.75 -2.93 15.37
CA ARG A 131 -28.94 -3.79 16.54
C ARG A 131 -27.86 -3.48 17.57
N LEU A 132 -28.26 -2.95 18.73
CA LEU A 132 -27.40 -2.71 19.87
C LEU A 132 -27.10 -4.05 20.55
N PHE A 133 -26.06 -4.75 20.10
CA PHE A 133 -25.58 -5.97 20.74
C PHE A 133 -24.71 -5.56 21.94
N GLN A 134 -25.20 -5.77 23.16
CA GLN A 134 -24.35 -5.78 24.36
C GLN A 134 -23.66 -7.14 24.41
N PRO A 135 -22.34 -7.23 24.50
CA PRO A 135 -21.68 -8.49 24.81
C PRO A 135 -22.07 -8.90 26.24
N GLN A 136 -22.76 -10.02 26.37
CA GLN A 136 -22.98 -10.63 27.69
C GLN A 136 -21.63 -11.05 28.27
N HIS A 137 -21.40 -10.67 29.53
CA HIS A 137 -20.37 -11.13 30.47
C HIS A 137 -19.19 -11.91 29.87
N VAL A 138 -18.10 -11.22 29.63
CA VAL A 138 -16.79 -11.87 29.70
C VAL A 138 -16.38 -11.84 31.16
N GLY A 139 -16.64 -12.97 31.84
CA GLY A 139 -16.14 -13.23 33.16
C GLY A 139 -14.60 -13.07 33.18
N ASN A 140 -14.11 -12.71 34.37
CA ASN A 140 -12.70 -12.62 34.75
C ASN A 140 -11.80 -13.51 33.86
N VAL A 141 -11.14 -12.91 32.89
CA VAL A 141 -10.03 -13.58 32.23
C VAL A 141 -8.83 -13.41 33.13
N GLY A 142 -8.76 -14.34 34.09
CA GLY A 142 -7.52 -14.63 34.78
C GLY A 142 -6.43 -14.90 33.73
N ARG A 143 -5.23 -14.41 34.04
CA ARG A 143 -3.94 -14.74 33.49
C ARG A 143 -4.03 -15.91 32.50
N ALA A 144 -4.21 -15.63 31.22
CA ALA A 144 -3.93 -16.61 30.18
C ALA A 144 -2.41 -16.80 30.16
N VAL A 145 -1.99 -17.87 30.78
CA VAL A 145 -0.69 -18.52 30.52
C VAL A 145 -0.54 -18.60 29.02
N ALA A 146 0.57 -18.11 28.50
CA ALA A 146 0.97 -18.22 27.10
C ALA A 146 0.97 -19.71 26.68
N GLY A 147 -0.21 -20.18 26.25
CA GLY A 147 -0.32 -21.34 25.40
C GLY A 147 0.28 -20.93 24.06
N SER A 148 1.28 -21.67 23.56
CA SER A 148 1.94 -21.44 22.29
C SER A 148 0.90 -21.56 21.16
N ALA A 149 0.25 -20.45 20.81
CA ALA A 149 -0.40 -20.35 19.51
C ALA A 149 0.72 -20.56 18.47
N ALA A 150 0.56 -21.56 17.60
CA ALA A 150 1.52 -21.82 16.53
C ALA A 150 1.79 -20.50 15.78
N LEU A 151 3.08 -20.18 15.59
CA LEU A 151 3.46 -18.98 14.84
C LEU A 151 2.85 -19.09 13.44
N ARG A 152 2.30 -17.98 12.93
CA ARG A 152 1.78 -17.94 11.56
C ARG A 152 2.86 -18.29 10.55
N SER A 153 2.49 -19.09 9.56
CA SER A 153 3.31 -19.34 8.38
C SER A 153 3.44 -18.08 7.52
N LEU A 154 4.34 -18.10 6.55
CA LEU A 154 4.51 -17.03 5.56
C LEU A 154 3.19 -16.73 4.82
N ASP A 155 2.55 -17.80 4.29
CA ASP A 155 1.36 -17.66 3.46
C ASP A 155 0.15 -17.16 4.26
N GLU A 156 -0.03 -17.66 5.51
CA GLU A 156 -1.07 -17.16 6.42
C GLU A 156 -0.90 -15.67 6.74
N ALA A 157 0.35 -15.22 6.95
CA ALA A 157 0.60 -13.83 7.26
C ALA A 157 0.35 -12.91 6.04
N ILE A 158 0.74 -13.32 4.83
CA ILE A 158 0.43 -12.58 3.60
C ILE A 158 -1.08 -12.54 3.36
N ALA A 159 -1.79 -13.65 3.53
CA ALA A 159 -3.24 -13.71 3.37
C ALA A 159 -3.96 -12.79 4.38
N GLU A 160 -3.52 -12.78 5.63
CA GLU A 160 -4.06 -11.89 6.67
C GLU A 160 -3.85 -10.41 6.30
N ILE A 161 -2.65 -10.02 5.85
CA ILE A 161 -2.36 -8.66 5.40
C ILE A 161 -3.29 -8.29 4.24
N GLN A 162 -3.43 -9.16 3.24
CA GLN A 162 -4.28 -8.92 2.08
C GLN A 162 -5.77 -8.77 2.44
N SER A 163 -6.24 -9.50 3.47
CA SER A 163 -7.61 -9.45 3.93
C SER A 163 -7.93 -8.21 4.75
N ARG A 164 -6.92 -7.64 5.44
CA ARG A 164 -7.08 -6.50 6.36
C ARG A 164 -6.75 -5.15 5.72
N CYS A 165 -6.10 -5.14 4.56
CA CYS A 165 -5.82 -3.92 3.81
C CYS A 165 -6.92 -3.66 2.78
N GLU A 166 -7.30 -2.40 2.62
CA GLU A 166 -8.23 -1.96 1.59
C GLU A 166 -7.54 -1.00 0.62
N PRO A 167 -7.88 -1.06 -0.67
CA PRO A 167 -7.33 -0.12 -1.64
C PRO A 167 -7.74 1.33 -1.32
N LEU A 168 -6.80 2.25 -1.37
CA LEU A 168 -7.09 3.66 -1.20
C LEU A 168 -7.99 4.20 -2.33
N PRO A 169 -8.79 5.24 -2.07
CA PRO A 169 -9.62 5.87 -3.09
C PRO A 169 -8.80 6.32 -4.30
N ALA A 170 -9.26 5.96 -5.49
CA ALA A 170 -8.59 6.32 -6.73
C ALA A 170 -8.73 7.82 -7.03
N VAL A 171 -7.76 8.39 -7.75
CA VAL A 171 -7.71 9.81 -8.13
C VAL A 171 -7.42 9.95 -9.62
N ARG A 172 -7.96 11.03 -10.24
CA ARG A 172 -7.56 11.41 -11.59
C ARG A 172 -6.40 12.38 -11.52
N ILE A 173 -5.34 12.11 -12.27
CA ILE A 173 -4.16 12.96 -12.34
C ILE A 173 -3.78 13.21 -13.80
N LEU A 174 -2.94 14.22 -14.04
CA LEU A 174 -2.40 14.44 -15.37
C LEU A 174 -1.50 13.28 -15.80
N LEU A 175 -1.56 12.92 -17.07
CA LEU A 175 -0.73 11.84 -17.64
C LEU A 175 0.77 12.06 -17.38
N ALA A 176 1.22 13.31 -17.40
CA ALA A 176 2.62 13.68 -17.09
C ALA A 176 3.07 13.31 -15.66
N GLU A 177 2.13 13.15 -14.74
CA GLU A 177 2.37 12.81 -13.33
C GLU A 177 2.12 11.32 -13.05
N ALA A 178 1.59 10.57 -14.04
CA ALA A 178 1.05 9.22 -13.83
C ALA A 178 2.11 8.10 -13.79
N PHE A 179 3.39 8.40 -14.05
CA PHE A 179 4.46 7.39 -14.03
C PHE A 179 4.50 6.66 -12.68
N ALA A 180 4.66 5.33 -12.74
CA ALA A 180 4.70 4.40 -11.61
C ALA A 180 3.41 4.29 -10.77
N HIS A 181 2.38 5.11 -11.02
CA HIS A 181 1.06 4.88 -10.44
C HIS A 181 0.40 3.61 -10.97
N VAL A 182 -0.57 3.09 -10.23
CA VAL A 182 -1.34 1.89 -10.63
C VAL A 182 -2.70 2.32 -11.17
N LEU A 183 -3.02 1.87 -12.36
CA LEU A 183 -4.28 2.16 -13.04
C LEU A 183 -5.47 1.54 -12.28
N ARG A 184 -6.52 2.33 -12.06
CA ARG A 184 -7.71 1.95 -11.29
C ARG A 184 -8.97 1.84 -12.14
N GLU A 185 -8.81 1.92 -13.45
CA GLU A 185 -9.85 1.69 -14.47
C GLU A 185 -9.29 0.82 -15.59
N THR A 186 -10.15 0.18 -16.35
CA THR A 186 -9.75 -0.44 -17.63
C THR A 186 -9.90 0.63 -18.71
N VAL A 187 -8.81 0.89 -19.43
CA VAL A 187 -8.79 1.83 -20.55
C VAL A 187 -8.97 1.05 -21.84
N CYS A 188 -9.96 1.47 -22.64
CA CYS A 188 -10.21 0.90 -23.95
C CYS A 188 -9.80 1.87 -25.07
N ALA A 189 -9.53 1.34 -26.27
CA ALA A 189 -9.25 2.13 -27.45
C ALA A 189 -10.47 3.00 -27.81
N PRO A 190 -10.33 4.34 -27.89
CA PRO A 190 -11.46 5.21 -28.22
C PRO A 190 -11.86 5.11 -29.70
N GLU A 191 -10.93 4.72 -30.55
CA GLU A 191 -11.08 4.57 -32.00
C GLU A 191 -10.15 3.48 -32.53
N ASP A 192 -10.31 3.12 -33.81
CA ASP A 192 -9.39 2.20 -34.50
C ASP A 192 -7.99 2.80 -34.58
N MET A 193 -6.95 1.97 -34.40
CA MET A 193 -5.55 2.36 -34.57
C MET A 193 -4.88 1.47 -35.62
N PRO A 194 -4.34 2.06 -36.70
CA PRO A 194 -4.49 3.45 -37.11
C PRO A 194 -5.95 3.79 -37.48
N PRO A 195 -6.36 5.07 -37.42
CA PRO A 195 -7.77 5.48 -37.68
C PRO A 195 -8.15 5.41 -39.17
N CYS A 196 -7.18 5.24 -40.05
CA CYS A 196 -7.34 5.06 -41.49
C CYS A 196 -6.17 4.25 -42.04
N ASP A 197 -6.33 3.70 -43.26
CA ASP A 197 -5.25 3.03 -43.94
C ASP A 197 -4.08 3.98 -44.18
N ARG A 198 -2.85 3.53 -43.87
CA ARG A 198 -1.62 4.34 -43.96
C ARG A 198 -0.56 3.62 -44.78
N SER A 199 0.20 4.39 -45.57
CA SER A 199 1.36 3.86 -46.25
C SER A 199 2.49 3.50 -45.27
N THR A 200 3.06 2.30 -45.40
CA THR A 200 4.24 1.89 -44.62
C THR A 200 5.55 2.23 -45.34
N ARG A 201 5.47 2.73 -46.58
CA ARG A 201 6.61 3.04 -47.46
C ARG A 201 6.38 4.32 -48.24
N ASP A 202 7.47 4.95 -48.68
CA ASP A 202 7.43 5.98 -49.69
C ASP A 202 7.17 5.35 -51.06
N GLY A 203 6.17 5.85 -51.78
CA GLY A 203 5.79 5.23 -53.04
C GLY A 203 4.54 5.81 -53.68
N TYR A 204 3.80 4.97 -54.36
CA TYR A 204 2.60 5.34 -55.12
C TYR A 204 1.45 4.41 -54.79
N ALA A 205 0.37 4.97 -54.27
CA ALA A 205 -0.88 4.25 -54.04
C ALA A 205 -1.65 4.10 -55.35
N ILE A 206 -2.01 2.89 -55.69
CA ILE A 206 -2.77 2.51 -56.88
C ILE A 206 -3.89 1.53 -56.52
N LEU A 207 -4.89 1.35 -57.38
CA LEU A 207 -5.91 0.32 -57.21
C LEU A 207 -5.29 -1.09 -57.39
N GLU A 208 -5.56 -2.00 -56.44
CA GLU A 208 -5.04 -3.37 -56.42
C GLU A 208 -5.38 -4.16 -57.67
N ASN A 209 -6.59 -4.00 -58.19
CA ASN A 209 -7.13 -4.78 -59.31
C ASN A 209 -6.96 -4.10 -60.69
N GLY A 210 -6.11 -3.09 -60.82
CA GLY A 210 -6.03 -2.22 -61.98
C GLY A 210 -5.27 -2.76 -63.19
N GLY A 211 -4.64 -3.93 -63.17
CA GLY A 211 -3.95 -4.59 -64.33
C GLY A 211 -2.99 -3.74 -65.17
N ALA A 212 -3.03 -2.41 -65.01
CA ALA A 212 -2.20 -1.45 -65.72
C ALA A 212 -0.74 -1.50 -65.21
N GLU A 213 0.19 -1.19 -66.10
CA GLU A 213 1.61 -1.04 -65.76
C GLU A 213 2.02 0.43 -65.69
N THR A 214 1.22 1.33 -66.29
CA THR A 214 1.46 2.78 -66.31
C THR A 214 0.31 3.52 -65.66
N PHE A 215 0.63 4.50 -64.79
CA PHE A 215 -0.35 5.28 -64.03
C PHE A 215 -0.01 6.76 -64.12
N HIS A 216 -1.04 7.59 -64.06
CA HIS A 216 -0.92 9.06 -63.99
C HIS A 216 -0.99 9.52 -62.51
N ILE A 217 0.00 10.31 -62.10
CA ILE A 217 0.07 10.89 -60.76
C ILE A 217 -0.96 12.03 -60.68
N VAL A 218 -2.00 11.86 -59.85
CA VAL A 218 -3.08 12.85 -59.70
C VAL A 218 -2.94 13.69 -58.45
N ASP A 219 -2.13 13.27 -57.47
CA ASP A 219 -1.89 14.01 -56.21
C ASP A 219 -0.61 13.49 -55.51
N THR A 220 -0.19 14.25 -54.47
CA THR A 220 0.85 13.85 -53.52
C THR A 220 0.34 14.05 -52.10
N LEU A 221 0.48 13.03 -51.22
CA LEU A 221 0.07 13.05 -49.85
C LEU A 221 1.28 12.83 -48.93
N HIS A 222 1.40 13.73 -47.94
CA HIS A 222 2.36 13.61 -46.86
C HIS A 222 1.66 13.12 -45.57
N ALA A 223 2.42 12.79 -44.54
CA ALA A 223 1.92 12.17 -43.32
C ALA A 223 0.75 12.95 -42.62
N ALA A 224 0.72 14.27 -42.78
CA ALA A 224 -0.33 15.10 -42.19
C ALA A 224 -1.52 15.39 -43.13
N ASP A 225 -1.36 15.01 -44.42
CA ASP A 225 -2.40 15.26 -45.44
C ASP A 225 -3.49 14.19 -45.38
N TRP A 226 -4.74 14.62 -45.38
CA TRP A 226 -5.88 13.75 -45.58
C TRP A 226 -6.86 14.39 -46.55
N LYS A 227 -7.17 13.67 -47.64
CA LYS A 227 -8.15 14.10 -48.64
C LYS A 227 -9.07 12.94 -48.99
N PRO A 228 -10.39 13.08 -48.81
CA PRO A 228 -11.34 12.06 -49.24
C PRO A 228 -11.31 11.98 -50.78
N ARG A 229 -10.73 10.90 -51.30
CA ARG A 229 -10.63 10.65 -52.76
C ARG A 229 -10.85 9.16 -53.03
N GLN A 230 -11.46 8.88 -54.16
CA GLN A 230 -11.44 7.55 -54.78
C GLN A 230 -10.54 7.60 -56.05
N LEU A 231 -9.62 6.66 -56.17
CA LEU A 231 -8.79 6.54 -57.34
C LEU A 231 -9.59 5.87 -58.46
N LYS A 232 -9.38 6.34 -59.71
CA LYS A 232 -9.86 5.68 -60.91
C LYS A 232 -8.81 4.74 -61.47
N PRO A 233 -9.18 3.75 -62.27
CA PRO A 233 -8.21 2.90 -62.99
C PRO A 233 -7.21 3.76 -63.79
N GLY A 234 -5.91 3.47 -63.63
CA GLY A 234 -4.82 4.23 -64.29
C GLY A 234 -4.38 5.49 -63.54
N GLU A 235 -4.97 5.84 -62.38
CA GLU A 235 -4.53 6.92 -61.51
C GLU A 235 -3.60 6.38 -60.41
N ALA A 236 -2.64 7.20 -59.97
CA ALA A 236 -1.79 6.97 -58.83
C ALA A 236 -1.70 8.23 -57.94
N VAL A 237 -1.53 8.03 -56.65
CA VAL A 237 -1.20 9.10 -55.71
C VAL A 237 0.17 8.84 -55.12
N ARG A 238 1.07 9.80 -55.22
CA ARG A 238 2.36 9.72 -54.55
C ARG A 238 2.13 9.84 -53.03
N VAL A 239 2.69 8.92 -52.23
CA VAL A 239 2.51 8.88 -50.79
C VAL A 239 3.85 8.78 -50.09
N ALA A 240 3.98 9.51 -48.98
CA ALA A 240 5.08 9.35 -48.04
C ALA A 240 4.72 8.28 -47.00
N THR A 241 5.72 7.71 -46.36
CA THR A 241 5.55 6.83 -45.20
C THR A 241 4.68 7.52 -44.12
N GLY A 242 3.67 6.82 -43.62
CA GLY A 242 2.70 7.35 -42.63
C GLY A 242 1.58 8.18 -43.23
N ALA A 243 1.57 8.48 -44.52
CA ALA A 243 0.49 9.20 -45.18
C ALA A 243 -0.83 8.41 -45.12
N SER A 244 -1.93 9.10 -44.86
CA SER A 244 -3.29 8.54 -44.93
C SER A 244 -3.63 8.25 -46.41
N LEU A 245 -4.11 7.05 -46.67
CA LEU A 245 -4.41 6.61 -48.05
C LEU A 245 -5.82 7.01 -48.48
N PRO A 246 -6.06 7.21 -49.79
CA PRO A 246 -7.39 7.33 -50.35
C PRO A 246 -8.27 6.10 -50.03
N CYS A 247 -9.60 6.28 -50.11
CA CYS A 247 -10.53 5.17 -49.95
C CYS A 247 -10.45 4.18 -51.11
N GLY A 248 -10.48 2.88 -50.82
CA GLY A 248 -10.54 1.82 -51.82
C GLY A 248 -9.64 0.64 -51.49
N ASN A 249 -9.69 -0.39 -52.34
CA ASN A 249 -8.77 -1.51 -52.28
C ASN A 249 -7.46 -1.13 -52.97
N LEU A 250 -6.49 -0.68 -52.18
CA LEU A 250 -5.26 -0.08 -52.66
C LEU A 250 -4.05 -0.97 -52.40
N ARG A 251 -3.00 -0.68 -53.15
CA ARG A 251 -1.63 -1.15 -52.92
C ARG A 251 -0.69 0.06 -53.01
N VAL A 252 0.31 0.11 -52.18
CA VAL A 252 1.43 1.06 -52.33
C VAL A 252 2.61 0.34 -53.00
N VAL A 253 3.00 0.82 -54.16
CA VAL A 253 4.23 0.38 -54.87
C VAL A 253 5.36 1.30 -54.39
N MET A 254 6.45 0.70 -53.89
CA MET A 254 7.59 1.50 -53.42
C MET A 254 8.20 2.32 -54.56
N GLN A 255 8.70 3.51 -54.28
CA GLN A 255 9.28 4.41 -55.30
C GLN A 255 10.47 3.80 -56.03
N GLU A 256 11.20 2.88 -55.37
CA GLU A 256 12.32 2.13 -55.96
C GLU A 256 11.89 1.12 -57.03
N ASN A 257 10.61 0.80 -57.09
CA ASN A 257 10.04 -0.20 -58.01
C ASN A 257 9.27 0.42 -59.17
N VAL A 258 9.40 1.74 -59.36
CA VAL A 258 8.79 2.47 -60.47
C VAL A 258 9.79 3.33 -61.22
N GLU A 259 9.56 3.50 -62.53
CA GLU A 259 10.20 4.55 -63.34
C GLU A 259 9.21 5.70 -63.50
N ARG A 260 9.65 6.92 -63.15
CA ARG A 260 8.83 8.13 -63.27
C ARG A 260 9.29 9.00 -64.45
N THR A 261 8.33 9.42 -65.27
CA THR A 261 8.54 10.38 -66.34
C THR A 261 7.46 11.47 -66.24
N GLY A 262 7.86 12.65 -65.72
CA GLY A 262 6.89 13.73 -65.46
C GLY A 262 5.82 13.32 -64.45
N ASP A 263 4.55 13.36 -64.86
CA ASP A 263 3.40 12.95 -64.06
C ASP A 263 2.94 11.51 -64.34
N GLN A 264 3.76 10.71 -64.99
CA GLN A 264 3.50 9.27 -65.22
C GLN A 264 4.51 8.41 -64.49
N ILE A 265 4.04 7.25 -63.99
CA ILE A 265 4.87 6.18 -63.46
C ILE A 265 4.64 4.89 -64.22
N ARG A 266 5.68 4.11 -64.37
CA ARG A 266 5.64 2.73 -64.86
C ARG A 266 6.19 1.81 -63.79
N ILE A 267 5.45 0.75 -63.47
CA ILE A 267 5.91 -0.28 -62.50
C ILE A 267 6.93 -1.15 -63.19
N VAL A 268 8.16 -1.19 -62.67
CA VAL A 268 9.24 -2.04 -63.16
C VAL A 268 9.40 -3.32 -62.34
N ARG A 269 8.96 -3.29 -61.08
CA ARG A 269 8.98 -4.46 -60.21
C ARG A 269 7.71 -4.53 -59.39
N ARG A 270 7.00 -5.66 -59.45
CA ARG A 270 5.82 -5.95 -58.59
C ARG A 270 6.27 -6.68 -57.34
N GLU A 271 5.68 -6.32 -56.22
CA GLU A 271 5.86 -6.93 -54.90
C GLU A 271 4.59 -7.69 -54.50
N THR A 272 4.76 -8.66 -53.59
CA THR A 272 3.62 -9.37 -53.01
C THR A 272 3.02 -8.58 -51.85
N ALA A 273 3.81 -7.74 -51.14
CA ALA A 273 3.37 -6.91 -50.04
C ALA A 273 2.48 -5.76 -50.55
N THR A 274 1.44 -5.43 -49.76
CA THR A 274 0.57 -4.28 -50.04
C THR A 274 1.18 -2.96 -49.60
N ASN A 275 2.13 -2.99 -48.66
CA ASN A 275 2.79 -1.84 -48.04
C ASN A 275 1.79 -0.86 -47.37
N ILE A 276 0.72 -1.39 -46.82
CA ILE A 276 -0.33 -0.67 -46.13
C ILE A 276 -0.45 -1.20 -44.71
N ASN A 277 -0.53 -0.29 -43.77
CA ASN A 277 -1.04 -0.56 -42.42
C ASN A 277 -2.53 -0.23 -42.43
N PHE A 278 -3.38 -1.23 -42.31
CA PHE A 278 -4.81 -1.09 -42.46
C PHE A 278 -5.44 -0.48 -41.22
N ARG A 279 -6.53 0.23 -41.42
CA ARG A 279 -7.33 0.77 -40.33
C ARG A 279 -7.67 -0.33 -39.31
N GLY A 280 -7.38 -0.06 -38.02
CA GLY A 280 -7.64 -0.99 -36.91
C GLY A 280 -6.76 -2.23 -36.91
N GLU A 281 -5.64 -2.25 -37.65
CA GLU A 281 -4.71 -3.39 -37.70
C GLU A 281 -3.99 -3.55 -36.35
N ASP A 282 -3.61 -2.45 -35.71
CA ASP A 282 -2.95 -2.47 -34.40
C ASP A 282 -3.96 -2.69 -33.27
N LEU A 283 -5.09 -1.95 -33.30
CA LEU A 283 -6.13 -1.97 -32.27
C LEU A 283 -7.49 -1.56 -32.87
N ARG A 284 -8.56 -2.19 -32.41
CA ARG A 284 -9.94 -1.82 -32.78
C ARG A 284 -10.60 -0.99 -31.68
N ALA A 285 -11.48 -0.11 -32.09
CA ALA A 285 -12.30 0.67 -31.17
C ALA A 285 -13.00 -0.24 -30.13
N GLY A 286 -12.92 0.10 -28.84
CA GLY A 286 -13.49 -0.67 -27.75
C GLY A 286 -12.63 -1.80 -27.21
N GLU A 287 -11.52 -2.18 -27.87
CA GLU A 287 -10.60 -3.18 -27.32
C GLU A 287 -9.90 -2.66 -26.06
N PRO A 288 -9.76 -3.51 -25.01
CA PRO A 288 -9.03 -3.13 -23.81
C PRO A 288 -7.53 -2.97 -24.09
N LEU A 289 -7.00 -1.80 -23.73
CA LEU A 289 -5.58 -1.44 -23.89
C LEU A 289 -4.77 -1.78 -22.64
N LEU A 290 -5.28 -1.31 -21.50
CA LEU A 290 -4.67 -1.49 -20.19
C LEU A 290 -5.76 -1.87 -19.18
N HIS A 291 -5.46 -2.86 -18.37
CA HIS A 291 -6.39 -3.32 -17.33
C HIS A 291 -6.14 -2.61 -15.99
N THR A 292 -7.20 -2.54 -15.17
CA THR A 292 -7.08 -2.16 -13.76
C THR A 292 -6.00 -2.97 -13.07
N GLY A 293 -5.16 -2.33 -12.26
CA GLY A 293 -4.02 -2.95 -11.58
C GLY A 293 -2.70 -2.87 -12.37
N THR A 294 -2.72 -2.35 -13.60
CA THR A 294 -1.49 -2.15 -14.38
C THR A 294 -0.68 -1.00 -13.79
N LYS A 295 0.60 -1.24 -13.49
CA LYS A 295 1.56 -0.19 -13.14
C LYS A 295 1.94 0.57 -14.41
N LEU A 296 1.83 1.90 -14.37
CA LEU A 296 2.09 2.75 -15.53
C LEU A 296 3.60 2.98 -15.71
N ASP A 297 4.17 2.24 -16.65
CA ASP A 297 5.53 2.42 -17.14
C ASP A 297 5.57 3.37 -18.36
N ALA A 298 6.73 3.57 -18.94
CA ALA A 298 6.91 4.42 -20.11
C ALA A 298 6.07 3.96 -21.32
N GLY A 299 5.92 2.64 -21.52
CA GLY A 299 5.11 2.08 -22.61
C GLY A 299 3.61 2.34 -22.40
N ALA A 300 3.13 2.13 -21.17
CA ALA A 300 1.76 2.42 -20.81
C ALA A 300 1.42 3.92 -20.96
N LEU A 301 2.32 4.82 -20.55
CA LEU A 301 2.13 6.26 -20.73
C LEU A 301 2.07 6.65 -22.21
N ALA A 302 2.96 6.09 -23.05
CA ALA A 302 2.94 6.32 -24.49
C ALA A 302 1.61 5.84 -25.12
N LEU A 303 1.11 4.68 -24.71
CA LEU A 303 -0.17 4.14 -25.18
C LEU A 303 -1.35 5.02 -24.75
N LEU A 304 -1.40 5.47 -23.49
CA LEU A 304 -2.41 6.39 -22.99
C LEU A 304 -2.39 7.72 -23.75
N ALA A 305 -1.19 8.25 -24.04
CA ALA A 305 -1.02 9.46 -24.84
C ALA A 305 -1.53 9.28 -26.28
N ALA A 306 -1.15 8.17 -26.93
CA ALA A 306 -1.55 7.86 -28.31
C ALA A 306 -3.08 7.72 -28.45
N THR A 307 -3.77 7.34 -27.37
CA THR A 307 -5.23 7.15 -27.33
C THR A 307 -5.96 8.33 -26.70
N GLY A 308 -5.28 9.44 -26.39
CA GLY A 308 -5.88 10.66 -25.87
C GLY A 308 -6.34 10.58 -24.40
N ASN A 309 -5.91 9.56 -23.65
CA ASN A 309 -6.21 9.40 -22.23
C ASN A 309 -5.27 10.26 -21.38
N VAL A 310 -5.54 11.56 -21.28
CA VAL A 310 -4.67 12.54 -20.61
C VAL A 310 -4.89 12.69 -19.11
N ASN A 311 -5.96 12.11 -18.56
CA ASN A 311 -6.31 12.14 -17.14
C ASN A 311 -6.72 10.74 -16.64
N PRO A 312 -5.81 9.75 -16.59
CA PRO A 312 -6.13 8.41 -16.13
C PRO A 312 -6.56 8.39 -14.65
N LEU A 313 -7.47 7.47 -14.31
CA LEU A 313 -7.83 7.17 -12.93
C LEU A 313 -6.79 6.21 -12.37
N VAL A 314 -6.08 6.62 -11.33
CA VAL A 314 -4.94 5.87 -10.77
C VAL A 314 -4.99 5.79 -9.24
N SER A 315 -4.08 4.98 -8.67
CA SER A 315 -3.81 5.01 -7.23
C SER A 315 -3.32 6.40 -6.80
N PRO A 316 -3.68 6.90 -5.60
CA PRO A 316 -3.10 8.13 -5.07
C PRO A 316 -1.62 7.94 -4.74
N ARG A 317 -0.91 9.03 -4.47
CA ARG A 317 0.39 8.98 -3.79
C ARG A 317 0.18 8.49 -2.36
N LEU A 318 1.00 7.54 -1.93
CA LEU A 318 0.96 7.01 -0.56
C LEU A 318 1.66 7.98 0.40
N ARG A 319 1.08 8.24 1.55
CA ARG A 319 1.74 8.97 2.64
C ARG A 319 2.36 7.95 3.58
N VAL A 320 3.70 7.89 3.58
CA VAL A 320 4.46 6.91 4.37
C VAL A 320 5.20 7.63 5.48
N LEU A 321 4.96 7.20 6.72
CA LEU A 321 5.69 7.67 7.89
C LEU A 321 6.62 6.55 8.35
N HIS A 322 7.91 6.83 8.46
CA HIS A 322 8.90 5.86 8.89
C HIS A 322 9.70 6.37 10.09
N PHE A 323 9.75 5.55 11.13
CA PHE A 323 10.56 5.80 12.30
C PHE A 323 11.63 4.73 12.49
N THR A 324 12.85 5.14 12.82
CA THR A 324 13.87 4.25 13.38
C THR A 324 13.92 4.42 14.88
N THR A 325 14.17 3.33 15.62
CA THR A 325 14.27 3.34 17.09
C THR A 325 15.55 2.65 17.54
N GLY A 326 16.09 3.09 18.66
CA GLY A 326 17.31 2.56 19.29
C GLY A 326 18.24 3.69 19.69
N ASP A 327 18.60 3.80 20.98
CA ASP A 327 19.52 4.83 21.47
C ASP A 327 20.95 4.62 20.94
N GLU A 328 21.25 3.42 20.41
CA GLU A 328 22.51 3.08 19.73
C GLU A 328 22.59 3.62 18.31
N ILE A 329 21.46 4.05 17.70
CA ILE A 329 21.41 4.46 16.30
C ILE A 329 21.84 5.92 16.17
N VAL A 330 22.78 6.18 15.27
CA VAL A 330 23.21 7.54 14.91
C VAL A 330 23.03 7.80 13.42
N PRO A 331 22.85 9.06 13.00
CA PRO A 331 22.77 9.43 11.58
C PRO A 331 24.00 8.94 10.79
N PRO A 332 23.84 8.65 9.47
CA PRO A 332 24.93 8.10 8.64
C PRO A 332 26.17 8.98 8.55
N ASP A 333 26.04 10.29 8.68
CA ASP A 333 27.11 11.30 8.63
C ASP A 333 27.90 11.42 9.95
N GLN A 334 27.39 10.85 11.05
CA GLN A 334 28.08 10.88 12.34
C GLN A 334 29.03 9.70 12.50
N THR A 335 30.15 9.94 13.19
CA THR A 335 31.06 8.86 13.61
C THR A 335 30.50 8.18 14.87
N PRO A 336 30.16 6.87 14.80
CA PRO A 336 29.64 6.15 15.96
C PRO A 336 30.65 6.08 17.09
N LYS A 337 30.19 6.28 18.32
CA LYS A 337 30.95 5.95 19.54
C LYS A 337 30.89 4.44 19.81
N PRO A 338 31.76 3.89 20.67
CA PRO A 338 31.63 2.50 21.09
C PRO A 338 30.18 2.18 21.57
N GLY A 339 29.58 1.14 21.02
CA GLY A 339 28.18 0.75 21.29
C GLY A 339 27.15 1.40 20.37
N GLN A 340 27.55 2.34 19.50
CA GLN A 340 26.65 2.95 18.52
C GLN A 340 26.89 2.39 17.11
N ILE A 341 25.83 2.42 16.28
CA ILE A 341 25.85 2.03 14.87
C ILE A 341 25.14 3.08 14.01
N ARG A 342 25.50 3.15 12.74
CA ARG A 342 24.83 4.06 11.79
C ARG A 342 23.46 3.54 11.37
N ASP A 343 22.51 4.46 11.17
CA ASP A 343 21.18 4.16 10.61
C ASP A 343 21.30 3.74 9.14
N SER A 344 21.21 2.45 8.89
CA SER A 344 21.11 1.88 7.54
C SER A 344 19.67 1.64 7.10
N ASN A 345 18.73 1.49 8.05
CA ASN A 345 17.35 1.14 7.74
C ASN A 345 16.56 2.31 7.12
N SER A 346 16.83 3.55 7.54
CA SER A 346 16.22 4.72 6.88
C SER A 346 16.62 4.81 5.40
N SER A 347 17.90 4.60 5.09
CA SER A 347 18.37 4.57 3.70
C SER A 347 17.81 3.39 2.92
N LEU A 348 17.68 2.22 3.55
CA LEU A 348 17.07 1.03 2.94
C LEU A 348 15.60 1.27 2.58
N VAL A 349 14.79 1.76 3.53
CA VAL A 349 13.37 2.09 3.28
C VAL A 349 13.22 3.14 2.19
N HIS A 350 14.06 4.19 2.21
CA HIS A 350 14.07 5.21 1.17
C HIS A 350 14.30 4.58 -0.21
N GLY A 351 15.32 3.73 -0.35
CA GLY A 351 15.62 3.04 -1.61
C GLY A 351 14.50 2.11 -2.08
N LEU A 352 13.92 1.34 -1.16
CA LEU A 352 12.84 0.39 -1.46
C LEU A 352 11.54 1.07 -1.93
N LEU A 353 11.29 2.32 -1.52
CA LEU A 353 10.11 3.08 -1.90
C LEU A 353 10.30 3.95 -3.16
N GLN A 354 11.50 4.03 -3.76
CA GLN A 354 11.79 4.90 -4.91
C GLN A 354 10.90 4.64 -6.15
N HIS A 355 10.43 3.42 -6.31
CA HIS A 355 9.61 3.02 -7.46
C HIS A 355 8.09 3.02 -7.17
N ILE A 356 7.69 3.60 -6.03
CA ILE A 356 6.30 3.71 -5.59
C ILE A 356 5.98 5.19 -5.41
N PRO A 357 4.94 5.73 -6.06
CA PRO A 357 4.51 7.10 -5.84
C PRO A 357 4.11 7.30 -4.37
N CYS A 358 4.99 7.92 -3.58
CA CYS A 358 4.74 8.17 -2.17
C CYS A 358 5.42 9.44 -1.68
N ASP A 359 4.91 9.95 -0.57
CA ASP A 359 5.48 11.03 0.21
C ASP A 359 6.02 10.43 1.50
N LEU A 360 7.34 10.24 1.56
CA LEU A 360 8.02 9.61 2.68
C LEU A 360 8.51 10.65 3.68
N THR A 361 8.05 10.53 4.93
CA THR A 361 8.57 11.28 6.07
C THR A 361 9.30 10.32 7.01
N GLN A 362 10.55 10.65 7.36
CA GLN A 362 11.39 9.81 8.22
C GLN A 362 11.88 10.57 9.43
N SER A 363 11.94 9.91 10.59
CA SER A 363 12.51 10.46 11.81
C SER A 363 13.05 9.35 12.72
N HIS A 364 13.98 9.72 13.59
CA HIS A 364 14.46 8.84 14.67
C HIS A 364 13.66 9.07 15.95
N LEU A 365 13.26 8.00 16.63
CA LEU A 365 12.57 8.04 17.90
C LEU A 365 13.49 7.52 19.01
N PRO A 366 13.67 8.26 20.10
CA PRO A 366 14.37 7.77 21.28
C PRO A 366 13.57 6.66 21.97
N GLU A 367 14.26 5.76 22.70
CA GLU A 367 13.61 4.68 23.46
C GLU A 367 12.78 5.21 24.67
N ASN A 368 12.82 6.50 24.93
CA ASN A 368 11.94 7.12 25.93
C ASN A 368 10.52 7.29 25.36
N PHE A 369 9.58 6.49 25.86
CA PHE A 369 8.22 6.41 25.33
C PHE A 369 7.45 7.74 25.34
N GLU A 370 7.59 8.56 26.42
CA GLU A 370 6.91 9.85 26.51
C GLU A 370 7.51 10.90 25.55
N HIS A 371 8.81 10.82 25.30
CA HIS A 371 9.45 11.67 24.29
C HIS A 371 9.05 11.24 22.87
N ALA A 372 9.05 9.96 22.59
CA ALA A 372 8.60 9.43 21.31
C ALA A 372 7.15 9.81 20.97
N LYS A 373 6.23 9.72 21.94
CA LYS A 373 4.85 10.18 21.76
C LYS A 373 4.75 11.65 21.33
N ARG A 374 5.52 12.53 21.96
CA ARG A 374 5.55 13.96 21.60
C ARG A 374 6.02 14.16 20.16
N LEU A 375 7.09 13.48 19.77
CA LEU A 375 7.60 13.54 18.40
C LEU A 375 6.58 13.01 17.40
N VAL A 376 6.03 11.83 17.64
CA VAL A 376 5.04 11.22 16.74
C VAL A 376 3.79 12.10 16.62
N SER A 377 3.31 12.71 17.73
CA SER A 377 2.19 13.65 17.69
C SER A 377 2.48 14.88 16.83
N ALA A 378 3.73 15.33 16.75
CA ALA A 378 4.13 16.46 15.91
C ALA A 378 4.08 16.09 14.41
N PHE A 379 4.42 14.84 14.04
CA PHE A 379 4.36 14.34 12.67
C PHE A 379 2.95 13.91 12.25
N SER A 380 2.09 13.58 13.20
CA SER A 380 0.74 13.06 12.95
C SER A 380 -0.31 13.86 13.75
N PRO A 381 -0.51 15.16 13.44
CA PRO A 381 -1.50 15.99 14.15
C PRO A 381 -2.95 15.55 13.88
N HIS A 382 -3.19 14.80 12.80
CA HIS A 382 -4.50 14.24 12.44
C HIS A 382 -4.42 12.74 12.13
N PRO A 383 -5.49 11.96 12.41
CA PRO A 383 -5.57 10.55 12.06
C PRO A 383 -5.32 10.25 10.57
N SER A 384 -5.57 11.22 9.69
CA SER A 384 -5.38 11.10 8.23
C SER A 384 -3.99 11.52 7.74
N ALA A 385 -2.99 11.72 8.63
CA ALA A 385 -1.68 12.22 8.23
C ALA A 385 -0.84 11.22 7.41
N PHE A 386 -1.12 9.93 7.50
CA PHE A 386 -0.41 8.88 6.77
C PHE A 386 -1.33 7.68 6.45
N ASP A 387 -0.94 6.90 5.47
CA ASP A 387 -1.60 5.66 5.03
C ASP A 387 -0.84 4.43 5.54
N LEU A 388 0.50 4.53 5.59
CA LEU A 388 1.39 3.48 6.05
C LEU A 388 2.38 4.01 7.09
N LEU A 389 2.48 3.32 8.23
CA LEU A 389 3.49 3.56 9.26
C LEU A 389 4.48 2.40 9.31
N LEU A 390 5.77 2.71 9.21
CA LEU A 390 6.86 1.77 9.39
C LEU A 390 7.66 2.16 10.65
N VAL A 391 7.96 1.20 11.52
CA VAL A 391 8.83 1.39 12.67
C VAL A 391 9.95 0.36 12.61
N SER A 392 11.18 0.79 12.42
CA SER A 392 12.37 -0.07 12.32
C SER A 392 13.08 -0.16 13.66
N GLY A 393 13.20 -1.35 14.20
CA GLY A 393 13.74 -1.61 15.53
C GLY A 393 12.63 -1.78 16.60
N GLY A 394 13.03 -2.14 17.82
CA GLY A 394 12.12 -2.30 18.96
C GLY A 394 11.02 -3.35 18.79
N ALA A 395 11.09 -4.21 17.77
CA ALA A 395 10.08 -5.24 17.47
C ALA A 395 10.41 -6.61 18.10
N SER A 396 11.41 -6.69 18.96
CA SER A 396 11.85 -7.93 19.62
C SER A 396 11.01 -8.21 20.86
N VAL A 397 10.82 -9.49 21.20
CA VAL A 397 10.05 -9.95 22.39
C VAL A 397 10.75 -9.70 23.74
N GLY A 398 11.75 -8.83 23.83
CA GLY A 398 12.48 -8.49 25.05
C GLY A 398 11.82 -7.40 25.90
N GLU A 399 12.39 -7.11 27.07
CA GLU A 399 11.94 -6.05 27.99
C GLU A 399 11.91 -4.64 27.36
N LYS A 400 12.53 -4.48 26.19
CA LYS A 400 12.60 -3.24 25.39
C LYS A 400 11.70 -3.25 24.15
N ASP A 401 10.57 -3.99 24.15
CA ASP A 401 9.60 -3.90 23.05
C ASP A 401 8.92 -2.53 23.08
N PHE A 402 9.47 -1.61 22.29
CA PHE A 402 8.99 -0.24 22.18
C PHE A 402 7.89 -0.09 21.11
N THR A 403 7.99 -0.85 20.03
CA THR A 403 7.15 -0.69 18.83
C THR A 403 5.71 -1.08 19.08
N ARG A 404 5.45 -2.20 19.74
CA ARG A 404 4.08 -2.64 20.03
C ARG A 404 3.30 -1.62 20.89
N PRO A 405 3.81 -1.15 22.04
CA PRO A 405 3.14 -0.09 22.83
C PRO A 405 2.91 1.20 22.02
N LEU A 406 3.85 1.59 21.15
CA LEU A 406 3.71 2.77 20.30
C LEU A 406 2.55 2.62 19.30
N LEU A 407 2.47 1.48 18.59
CA LEU A 407 1.38 1.21 17.66
C LEU A 407 0.02 1.15 18.36
N GLN A 408 -0.04 0.49 19.52
CA GLN A 408 -1.26 0.45 20.34
C GLN A 408 -1.68 1.83 20.82
N TRP A 409 -0.73 2.66 21.24
CA TRP A 409 -1.01 4.04 21.62
C TRP A 409 -1.54 4.88 20.44
N LEU A 410 -1.07 4.62 19.22
CA LEU A 410 -1.60 5.22 18.00
C LEU A 410 -2.96 4.63 17.56
N GLY A 411 -3.51 3.70 18.33
CA GLY A 411 -4.81 3.08 18.12
C GLY A 411 -4.80 1.94 17.11
N PHE A 412 -3.64 1.35 16.80
CA PHE A 412 -3.58 0.17 15.93
C PHE A 412 -3.97 -1.10 16.70
N GLU A 413 -4.89 -1.88 16.14
CA GLU A 413 -5.11 -3.27 16.50
C GLU A 413 -3.91 -4.09 16.03
N ILE A 414 -3.22 -4.78 16.93
CA ILE A 414 -2.11 -5.67 16.57
C ILE A 414 -2.65 -7.02 16.12
N VAL A 415 -2.54 -7.29 14.83
CA VAL A 415 -3.03 -8.53 14.20
C VAL A 415 -2.09 -9.69 14.49
N PHE A 416 -0.78 -9.46 14.37
CA PHE A 416 0.27 -10.40 14.79
C PHE A 416 1.58 -9.66 15.10
N SER A 417 2.50 -10.36 15.79
CA SER A 417 3.80 -9.80 16.18
C SER A 417 4.98 -10.71 15.94
N GLN A 418 4.74 -11.91 15.45
CA GLN A 418 5.78 -12.88 15.11
C GLN A 418 5.31 -13.78 13.97
N ILE A 419 6.26 -14.20 13.13
CA ILE A 419 6.04 -15.10 12.00
C ILE A 419 7.07 -16.22 12.03
N ASN A 420 6.71 -17.40 11.52
CA ASN A 420 7.58 -18.57 11.49
C ASN A 420 8.55 -18.57 10.31
N ILE A 421 9.32 -17.49 10.14
CA ILE A 421 10.32 -17.34 9.08
C ILE A 421 11.72 -17.07 9.61
N ARG A 422 12.73 -17.22 8.75
CA ARG A 422 14.14 -16.86 8.95
C ARG A 422 14.73 -16.25 7.68
N PRO A 423 15.38 -15.06 7.78
CA PRO A 423 15.35 -14.11 8.89
C PRO A 423 14.01 -13.38 8.97
N GLY A 424 13.75 -12.64 10.05
CA GLY A 424 12.56 -11.78 10.13
C GLY A 424 11.43 -12.28 11.04
N ARG A 425 11.71 -13.21 11.99
CA ARG A 425 10.69 -13.70 12.96
C ARG A 425 9.94 -12.57 13.68
N PRO A 426 10.61 -11.55 14.27
CA PRO A 426 9.91 -10.44 14.89
C PRO A 426 9.38 -9.52 13.79
N LEU A 427 8.07 -9.58 13.53
CA LEU A 427 7.36 -8.69 12.63
C LEU A 427 6.01 -8.37 13.24
N ILE A 428 5.76 -7.09 13.51
CA ILE A 428 4.47 -6.62 14.00
C ILE A 428 3.67 -6.10 12.80
N PHE A 429 2.42 -6.53 12.69
CA PHE A 429 1.44 -5.97 11.77
C PHE A 429 0.23 -5.47 12.55
N GLY A 430 -0.16 -4.22 12.30
CA GLY A 430 -1.30 -3.59 12.92
C GLY A 430 -2.16 -2.83 11.91
N VAL A 431 -3.44 -2.71 12.21
CA VAL A 431 -4.43 -2.01 11.39
C VAL A 431 -5.21 -1.00 12.24
N ASN A 432 -5.56 0.12 11.64
CA ASN A 432 -6.43 1.13 12.26
C ASN A 432 -7.24 1.80 11.15
N ASP A 433 -8.52 1.41 10.99
CA ASP A 433 -9.37 1.77 9.86
C ASP A 433 -8.66 1.44 8.53
N ALA A 434 -8.50 2.44 7.64
CA ALA A 434 -7.80 2.26 6.36
C ALA A 434 -6.26 2.36 6.45
N ARG A 435 -5.69 2.56 7.66
CA ARG A 435 -4.25 2.69 7.87
C ARG A 435 -3.62 1.38 8.29
N VAL A 436 -2.40 1.16 7.84
CA VAL A 436 -1.63 -0.02 8.21
C VAL A 436 -0.30 0.35 8.85
N ALA A 437 0.19 -0.47 9.76
CA ALA A 437 1.45 -0.27 10.42
C ALA A 437 2.26 -1.55 10.50
N PHE A 438 3.58 -1.40 10.33
CA PHE A 438 4.53 -2.49 10.52
C PHE A 438 5.60 -2.11 11.53
N GLY A 439 5.86 -3.01 12.49
CA GLY A 439 7.07 -3.01 13.28
C GLY A 439 8.07 -3.97 12.64
N LEU A 440 9.15 -3.44 12.07
CA LEU A 440 10.15 -4.18 11.31
C LEU A 440 11.37 -4.52 12.17
N PRO A 441 12.06 -5.64 11.91
CA PRO A 441 13.28 -5.98 12.61
C PRO A 441 14.35 -4.89 12.46
N GLY A 442 15.15 -4.63 13.51
CA GLY A 442 16.28 -3.70 13.43
C GLY A 442 17.42 -4.21 12.54
N ASN A 443 17.60 -5.53 12.44
CA ASN A 443 18.64 -6.14 11.59
C ASN A 443 18.36 -5.96 10.09
N PRO A 444 19.25 -5.35 9.28
CA PRO A 444 18.98 -4.94 7.91
C PRO A 444 18.53 -6.04 6.95
N LEU A 445 19.15 -7.22 6.99
CA LEU A 445 18.71 -8.35 6.14
C LEU A 445 17.31 -8.85 6.52
N SER A 446 17.02 -8.92 7.83
CA SER A 446 15.66 -9.26 8.29
C SER A 446 14.64 -8.22 7.86
N HIS A 447 15.01 -6.95 7.95
CA HIS A 447 14.21 -5.82 7.52
C HIS A 447 13.89 -5.90 6.03
N PHE A 448 14.90 -6.13 5.19
CA PHE A 448 14.77 -6.29 3.75
C PHE A 448 13.81 -7.44 3.38
N VAL A 449 13.97 -8.60 4.00
CA VAL A 449 13.10 -9.77 3.80
C VAL A 449 11.66 -9.44 4.19
N CYS A 450 11.45 -8.86 5.40
CA CYS A 450 10.11 -8.50 5.86
C CYS A 450 9.46 -7.43 4.96
N PHE A 451 10.22 -6.47 4.46
CA PHE A 451 9.71 -5.46 3.55
C PHE A 451 9.19 -6.09 2.26
N HIS A 452 10.01 -6.90 1.57
CA HIS A 452 9.63 -7.50 0.28
C HIS A 452 8.46 -8.48 0.37
N LEU A 453 8.31 -9.19 1.50
CA LEU A 453 7.23 -10.16 1.68
C LEU A 453 5.93 -9.51 2.16
N PHE A 454 6.01 -8.65 3.16
CA PHE A 454 4.83 -8.23 3.92
C PHE A 454 4.45 -6.77 3.67
N VAL A 455 5.44 -5.86 3.73
CA VAL A 455 5.16 -4.44 3.44
C VAL A 455 4.78 -4.28 1.97
N ALA A 456 5.50 -4.94 1.04
CA ALA A 456 5.18 -4.93 -0.37
C ALA A 456 3.79 -5.52 -0.68
N ALA A 457 3.36 -6.58 0.05
CA ALA A 457 2.01 -7.13 -0.07
C ALA A 457 0.93 -6.13 0.36
N ALA A 458 1.16 -5.39 1.46
CA ALA A 458 0.25 -4.32 1.89
C ALA A 458 0.24 -3.16 0.90
N LEU A 459 1.42 -2.71 0.44
CA LEU A 459 1.56 -1.64 -0.56
C LEU A 459 0.80 -1.97 -1.84
N ALA A 460 0.98 -3.19 -2.36
CA ALA A 460 0.26 -3.64 -3.56
C ALA A 460 -1.26 -3.53 -3.37
N LYS A 461 -1.79 -3.98 -2.23
CA LYS A 461 -3.21 -3.88 -1.93
C LYS A 461 -3.68 -2.43 -1.81
N LEU A 462 -2.94 -1.56 -1.10
CA LEU A 462 -3.27 -0.14 -0.92
C LEU A 462 -3.37 0.61 -2.26
N VAL A 463 -2.48 0.29 -3.23
CA VAL A 463 -2.52 0.91 -4.56
C VAL A 463 -3.47 0.20 -5.53
N GLY A 464 -4.08 -0.93 -5.14
CA GLY A 464 -5.00 -1.71 -5.97
C GLY A 464 -4.31 -2.56 -7.03
N GLN A 465 -3.13 -3.09 -6.71
CA GLN A 465 -2.35 -4.03 -7.50
C GLN A 465 -2.39 -5.42 -6.87
N ALA A 466 -2.22 -6.47 -7.68
CA ALA A 466 -2.00 -7.80 -7.16
C ALA A 466 -0.62 -7.88 -6.47
N PRO A 467 -0.47 -8.63 -5.34
CA PRO A 467 0.81 -8.83 -4.72
C PRO A 467 1.75 -9.64 -5.63
N ALA A 468 3.06 -9.44 -5.45
CA ALA A 468 4.05 -10.27 -6.11
C ALA A 468 3.91 -11.74 -5.67
N THR A 469 4.06 -12.66 -6.61
CA THR A 469 3.98 -14.09 -6.37
C THR A 469 5.37 -14.74 -6.51
N PHE A 470 5.56 -15.85 -5.81
CA PHE A 470 6.76 -16.65 -5.99
C PHE A 470 6.80 -17.24 -7.40
N LEU A 471 7.97 -17.13 -8.02
CA LEU A 471 8.28 -17.70 -9.32
C LEU A 471 9.08 -19.00 -9.14
N ARG A 472 9.11 -19.85 -10.17
CA ARG A 472 9.97 -21.03 -10.21
C ARG A 472 11.29 -20.74 -10.90
N GLY A 473 12.39 -21.27 -10.34
CA GLY A 473 13.70 -21.18 -10.91
C GLY A 473 14.56 -22.39 -10.55
N ARG A 474 15.80 -22.47 -11.07
CA ARG A 474 16.74 -23.55 -10.76
C ARG A 474 18.00 -23.03 -10.10
N LEU A 475 18.53 -23.79 -9.16
CA LEU A 475 19.80 -23.46 -8.52
C LEU A 475 20.97 -23.62 -9.48
N ALA A 476 21.78 -22.57 -9.63
CA ALA A 476 23.06 -22.59 -10.34
C ALA A 476 24.20 -23.14 -9.47
N ALA A 477 24.02 -23.16 -8.16
CA ALA A 477 24.97 -23.69 -7.19
C ALA A 477 24.21 -24.29 -6.01
N LYS A 478 24.83 -25.26 -5.33
CA LYS A 478 24.28 -25.90 -4.11
C LYS A 478 23.97 -24.85 -3.03
N LEU A 479 22.81 -24.97 -2.39
CA LEU A 479 22.42 -24.22 -1.21
C LEU A 479 22.69 -25.10 0.03
N ASP A 480 23.79 -24.81 0.72
CA ASP A 480 24.24 -25.53 1.92
C ASP A 480 23.58 -24.98 3.20
N GLY A 481 22.27 -25.10 3.29
CA GLY A 481 21.50 -24.71 4.48
C GLY A 481 21.31 -25.89 5.45
N ALA A 482 21.67 -25.72 6.74
CA ALA A 482 21.24 -26.70 7.74
C ALA A 482 19.70 -26.64 7.91
N PRO A 483 19.04 -27.79 8.16
CA PRO A 483 17.60 -27.82 8.43
C PRO A 483 17.22 -26.84 9.54
N ASN A 484 16.18 -26.07 9.32
CA ASN A 484 15.67 -25.10 10.29
C ASN A 484 14.16 -25.30 10.47
N PRO A 485 13.64 -25.27 11.71
CA PRO A 485 12.22 -25.44 11.96
C PRO A 485 11.37 -24.28 11.43
N ARG A 486 12.00 -23.21 10.97
CA ARG A 486 11.36 -22.06 10.33
C ARG A 486 11.63 -22.08 8.84
N GLU A 487 10.65 -21.65 8.06
CA GLU A 487 10.82 -21.38 6.65
C GLU A 487 11.92 -20.34 6.44
N THR A 488 12.88 -20.60 5.54
CA THR A 488 14.04 -19.72 5.34
C THR A 488 13.94 -19.01 4.01
N LEU A 489 14.02 -17.68 4.05
CA LEU A 489 14.12 -16.82 2.87
C LEU A 489 15.59 -16.54 2.62
N TRP A 490 16.16 -17.29 1.66
CA TRP A 490 17.58 -17.26 1.40
C TRP A 490 17.93 -16.20 0.35
N PRO A 491 18.80 -15.22 0.65
CA PRO A 491 19.24 -14.24 -0.33
C PRO A 491 19.92 -14.90 -1.52
N ALA A 492 19.59 -14.45 -2.71
CA ALA A 492 20.14 -15.02 -3.94
C ALA A 492 20.33 -13.94 -5.01
N ARG A 493 21.17 -14.28 -5.98
CA ARG A 493 21.27 -13.55 -7.23
C ARG A 493 20.62 -14.39 -8.33
N PHE A 494 19.62 -13.80 -8.97
CA PHE A 494 19.01 -14.42 -10.14
C PHE A 494 19.47 -13.70 -11.41
N ASN A 495 19.82 -14.47 -12.42
CA ASN A 495 20.11 -13.97 -13.75
C ASN A 495 18.95 -14.33 -14.67
N VAL A 496 18.42 -13.32 -15.33
CA VAL A 496 17.53 -13.53 -16.48
C VAL A 496 18.44 -14.06 -17.60
N GLY A 497 18.61 -15.39 -17.67
CA GLY A 497 19.15 -15.99 -18.89
C GLY A 497 18.30 -15.47 -20.05
N GLN A 498 18.83 -15.44 -21.30
CA GLN A 498 18.20 -14.89 -22.51
C GLN A 498 16.81 -15.48 -22.87
N ALA A 499 16.06 -16.02 -21.93
CA ALA A 499 14.67 -16.36 -22.07
C ALA A 499 13.86 -15.06 -22.00
N SER A 500 13.61 -14.50 -23.19
CA SER A 500 12.73 -13.37 -23.45
C SER A 500 11.61 -13.25 -22.44
N CYS A 501 11.59 -12.15 -21.71
CA CYS A 501 10.40 -11.59 -21.08
C CYS A 501 9.38 -11.29 -22.19
N ARG A 502 8.62 -12.29 -22.61
CA ARG A 502 7.41 -12.07 -23.38
C ARG A 502 6.31 -11.87 -22.35
N SER A 503 5.95 -10.61 -22.19
CA SER A 503 4.70 -10.17 -21.58
C SER A 503 3.58 -11.17 -21.89
N GLN A 504 2.91 -11.63 -20.85
CA GLN A 504 1.67 -12.39 -20.95
C GLN A 504 0.56 -11.50 -21.53
N THR A 505 0.55 -11.35 -22.84
CA THR A 505 -0.60 -10.86 -23.59
C THR A 505 -0.74 -11.70 -24.83
N LYS A 506 -1.36 -12.86 -24.69
CA LYS A 506 -2.19 -13.50 -25.71
C LYS A 506 -2.94 -14.68 -25.09
N SER A 507 -4.23 -14.49 -24.88
CA SER A 507 -5.19 -15.57 -24.74
C SER A 507 -5.21 -16.35 -26.04
N SER A 508 -4.95 -17.63 -26.04
CA SER A 508 -5.61 -18.56 -26.95
C SER A 508 -5.17 -20.01 -26.70
N ALA A 509 -6.11 -20.89 -26.76
CA ALA A 509 -6.09 -22.31 -26.57
C ALA A 509 -5.22 -23.13 -27.56
N GLN A 510 -4.23 -22.53 -28.23
CA GLN A 510 -3.29 -23.20 -29.15
C GLN A 510 -1.85 -23.30 -28.65
N ALA A 511 -1.57 -22.85 -27.40
CA ALA A 511 -0.23 -22.88 -26.81
C ALA A 511 0.10 -24.20 -26.10
N GLU A 512 -0.88 -25.03 -25.79
CA GLU A 512 -0.66 -26.25 -24.97
C GLU A 512 0.03 -27.41 -25.70
N GLN A 513 0.13 -27.38 -27.00
CA GLN A 513 0.70 -28.53 -27.78
C GLN A 513 2.20 -28.40 -28.14
N ARG A 514 2.92 -27.34 -27.67
CA ARG A 514 4.37 -27.17 -27.93
C ARG A 514 5.24 -27.08 -26.68
N ILE A 515 4.77 -27.57 -25.51
CA ILE A 515 5.51 -27.50 -24.23
C ILE A 515 6.50 -28.67 -24.06
N GLY A 516 6.63 -29.56 -25.02
CA GLY A 516 7.41 -30.79 -24.88
C GLY A 516 8.95 -30.65 -24.81
N ASP A 517 9.57 -29.51 -25.15
CA ASP A 517 11.04 -29.49 -25.35
C ASP A 517 11.76 -28.20 -24.96
N ARG A 518 11.32 -27.49 -23.88
CA ARG A 518 11.99 -26.30 -23.36
C ARG A 518 12.40 -26.44 -21.90
N ARG A 519 13.18 -27.45 -21.56
CA ARG A 519 13.76 -27.60 -20.20
C ARG A 519 14.87 -26.58 -19.89
N ASP A 520 15.29 -25.77 -20.84
CA ASP A 520 16.46 -24.87 -20.70
C ASP A 520 16.14 -23.39 -20.46
N ALA A 521 14.87 -23.02 -20.19
CA ALA A 521 14.42 -21.63 -20.10
C ALA A 521 14.11 -21.11 -18.70
N TRP A 522 14.42 -21.86 -17.65
CA TRP A 522 14.16 -21.43 -16.28
C TRP A 522 15.22 -20.41 -15.81
N PRO A 523 14.83 -19.34 -15.07
CA PRO A 523 15.80 -18.44 -14.45
C PRO A 523 16.70 -19.20 -13.51
N THR A 524 18.01 -18.89 -13.53
CA THR A 524 18.99 -19.52 -12.66
C THR A 524 19.26 -18.65 -11.44
N LEU A 525 19.34 -19.28 -10.27
CA LEU A 525 19.53 -18.63 -8.97
C LEU A 525 20.85 -19.07 -8.37
N THR A 526 21.68 -18.13 -7.98
CA THR A 526 22.90 -18.36 -7.21
C THR A 526 22.65 -17.97 -5.76
N PRO A 527 22.59 -18.92 -4.81
CA PRO A 527 22.47 -18.61 -3.40
C PRO A 527 23.66 -17.78 -2.92
N LEU A 528 23.40 -16.74 -2.13
CA LEU A 528 24.42 -15.89 -1.56
C LEU A 528 24.78 -16.38 -0.14
N LYS A 529 26.06 -16.25 0.24
CA LYS A 529 26.49 -16.45 1.63
C LYS A 529 26.10 -15.20 2.43
N TRP A 530 25.56 -15.41 3.60
CA TRP A 530 25.25 -14.36 4.55
C TRP A 530 25.65 -14.78 5.97
N ALA A 531 26.36 -13.89 6.66
CA ALA A 531 26.94 -14.19 7.95
C ALA A 531 25.91 -14.16 9.09
N SER A 532 24.98 -13.19 9.04
CA SER A 532 23.97 -12.98 10.07
C SER A 532 22.78 -12.19 9.49
N SER A 533 21.71 -12.06 10.28
CA SER A 533 20.55 -11.21 9.92
C SER A 533 20.90 -9.71 9.85
N GLY A 534 22.05 -9.31 10.37
CA GLY A 534 22.58 -7.94 10.28
C GLY A 534 23.52 -7.69 9.09
N ASP A 535 23.69 -8.67 8.19
CA ASP A 535 24.61 -8.56 7.06
C ASP A 535 24.08 -7.62 5.97
N VAL A 536 24.58 -6.38 5.98
CA VAL A 536 24.25 -5.35 4.98
C VAL A 536 24.95 -5.63 3.65
N THR A 537 26.14 -6.29 3.67
CA THR A 537 26.94 -6.50 2.46
C THR A 537 26.24 -7.46 1.50
N CYS A 538 25.53 -8.44 2.03
CA CYS A 538 24.73 -9.38 1.25
C CYS A 538 23.64 -8.67 0.42
N LEU A 539 23.06 -7.58 0.94
CA LEU A 539 21.96 -6.85 0.27
C LEU A 539 22.38 -6.26 -1.09
N THR A 540 23.65 -5.84 -1.23
CA THR A 540 24.14 -5.23 -2.48
C THR A 540 24.15 -6.20 -3.67
N GLN A 541 24.11 -7.50 -3.41
CA GLN A 541 24.13 -8.56 -4.41
C GLN A 541 22.78 -9.27 -4.53
N THR A 542 21.87 -9.05 -3.58
CA THR A 542 20.57 -9.72 -3.52
C THR A 542 19.59 -9.07 -4.48
N ASN A 543 19.06 -9.85 -5.42
CA ASN A 543 17.93 -9.45 -6.28
C ASN A 543 16.81 -10.51 -6.30
N ALA A 544 16.93 -11.55 -5.46
CA ALA A 544 15.92 -12.57 -5.25
C ALA A 544 16.00 -13.16 -3.83
N LEU A 545 14.88 -13.68 -3.34
CA LEU A 545 14.77 -14.44 -2.11
C LEU A 545 14.30 -15.85 -2.44
N ILE A 546 15.15 -16.86 -2.24
CA ILE A 546 14.76 -18.27 -2.41
C ILE A 546 13.96 -18.72 -1.19
N ARG A 547 12.83 -19.35 -1.43
CA ARG A 547 11.97 -19.94 -0.41
C ARG A 547 12.43 -21.36 -0.09
N VAL A 548 12.96 -21.58 1.10
CA VAL A 548 13.38 -22.89 1.59
C VAL A 548 12.39 -23.37 2.64
N PRO A 549 11.66 -24.45 2.42
CA PRO A 549 10.66 -24.95 3.37
C PRO A 549 11.25 -25.27 4.76
N ALA A 550 10.42 -25.22 5.79
CA ALA A 550 10.82 -25.61 7.14
C ALA A 550 11.35 -27.05 7.18
N ASN A 551 12.41 -27.27 7.96
CA ASN A 551 13.09 -28.57 8.13
C ASN A 551 13.69 -29.16 6.83
N HIS A 552 13.77 -28.37 5.74
CA HIS A 552 14.45 -28.81 4.53
C HIS A 552 15.98 -28.78 4.72
N GLY A 553 16.66 -29.81 4.21
CA GLY A 553 18.11 -29.90 4.17
C GLY A 553 18.72 -29.08 3.03
N PRO A 554 20.01 -29.33 2.71
CA PRO A 554 20.67 -28.75 1.55
C PRO A 554 19.88 -29.03 0.27
N ILE A 555 19.90 -28.06 -0.66
CA ILE A 555 19.28 -28.18 -1.99
C ILE A 555 20.40 -28.25 -3.01
N GLU A 556 20.37 -29.27 -3.88
CA GLU A 556 21.45 -29.53 -4.81
C GLU A 556 21.37 -28.63 -6.06
N THR A 557 22.50 -28.47 -6.75
CA THR A 557 22.57 -27.74 -8.03
C THR A 557 21.64 -28.36 -9.06
N GLY A 558 20.86 -27.52 -9.75
CA GLY A 558 19.90 -27.93 -10.78
C GLY A 558 18.49 -28.23 -10.26
N GLU A 559 18.28 -28.31 -8.93
CA GLU A 559 16.96 -28.47 -8.36
C GLU A 559 16.10 -27.21 -8.51
N GLU A 560 14.78 -27.45 -8.60
CA GLU A 560 13.78 -26.39 -8.72
C GLU A 560 13.43 -25.81 -7.34
N VAL A 561 13.37 -24.49 -7.28
CA VAL A 561 13.03 -23.74 -6.08
C VAL A 561 12.04 -22.62 -6.39
N ASP A 562 11.24 -22.28 -5.39
CA ASP A 562 10.42 -21.07 -5.43
C ASP A 562 11.27 -19.87 -5.00
N PHE A 563 11.11 -18.74 -5.69
CA PHE A 563 11.82 -17.51 -5.35
C PHE A 563 10.97 -16.26 -5.60
N LEU A 564 11.23 -15.21 -4.83
CA LEU A 564 10.65 -13.89 -5.01
C LEU A 564 11.70 -12.95 -5.58
N PRO A 565 11.51 -12.35 -6.78
CA PRO A 565 12.35 -11.24 -7.25
C PRO A 565 12.23 -10.02 -6.34
N THR A 566 13.35 -9.32 -6.07
CA THR A 566 13.37 -8.14 -5.20
C THR A 566 13.69 -6.83 -5.93
N ASN A 567 13.98 -6.89 -7.22
CA ASN A 567 14.29 -5.73 -8.08
C ASN A 567 13.25 -5.62 -9.21
N VAL A 568 11.97 -5.56 -8.85
CA VAL A 568 10.89 -5.40 -9.84
C VAL A 568 10.21 -4.05 -9.69
#